data_c192ce6bc64abc02d22b16a985f0be78
#
_entry.id   c192ce6bc64abc02d22b16a985f0be78
#
_cell.length_a   1.000
_cell.length_b   1.000
_cell.length_c   1.000
_cell.angle_alpha   90.00
_cell.angle_beta   90.00
_cell.angle_gamma   90.00
#
_symmetry.space_group_name_H-M   'P 1'
#
loop_
_entity.id
_entity.type
_entity.pdbx_description
1 polymer ?
#
loop_
_entity_poly.entity_id
_entity_poly.type
_entity_poly.pdbx_seq_one_letter_code
_entity_poly.pdbx_strand_id
1 'polypeptide(L)'
;VSGPDAPHTAAPSSGTGGASSAPSAPSALEGGLVLRAARSEDRDGVIALNEAAFGVQDASAVASVFEPGSSVEWLVVADEGPGASSTVVGACCRIPHRFRLDGATIPGSQIEFVVTDPSVRGRGLVRALFARHHARAAELGEQLQVIGGIPYYYRKLGYGYAIDYPPLVVVEPTTLLAPDPSVLTIRPARTDDIAALVALDVRRDDHGLVVERDDDVWRRWLSRTSTSAAPDAPGLGLGEPEVWEALVVAERAGTIVGWLRVQVYVDEAQVHLLPGPVPDADVGLQLLARVRQAADHLAGAVLGRPVEILTADRPGSAWARVLAVTGHPRDEPSGIYGRTPDELGLLRTLEPVLSRRLATSHLAGDRGEVVISLYERAIRLAWSDGRVTTLESCPADPDPFDSGQVGVAPDWFPALVLGRWGASGLAARVDDVQLGHHTAVMDVLFPPRPNDLVADL
;
A
#
# COMPACT_ATOMS: atom_id res chain seq x y z
N VAL A 1 57.71 -2.64 -30.84
CA VAL A 1 57.62 -1.30 -30.25
C VAL A 1 56.37 -1.28 -29.42
N SER A 2 56.59 -1.22 -28.14
CA SER A 2 55.62 -1.26 -27.04
C SER A 2 54.73 0.00 -26.99
N GLY A 3 53.45 -0.17 -26.77
CA GLY A 3 52.53 0.92 -26.36
C GLY A 3 51.82 0.52 -25.04
N PRO A 4 51.53 1.46 -24.13
CA PRO A 4 51.29 1.17 -22.74
C PRO A 4 49.84 0.83 -22.37
N ASP A 5 49.74 0.09 -21.28
CA ASP A 5 48.55 -0.37 -20.58
C ASP A 5 47.59 0.77 -20.23
N ALA A 6 46.28 0.57 -20.43
CA ALA A 6 45.19 1.36 -19.86
C ALA A 6 44.73 0.70 -18.57
N PRO A 7 44.44 1.49 -17.51
CA PRO A 7 44.00 0.92 -16.24
C PRO A 7 42.51 0.52 -16.25
N HIS A 8 42.24 -0.71 -15.78
CA HIS A 8 40.92 -1.20 -15.45
C HIS A 8 40.31 -0.33 -14.34
N THR A 9 39.26 0.39 -14.66
CA THR A 9 38.38 0.99 -13.66
C THR A 9 37.41 -0.09 -13.13
N ALA A 10 37.61 -0.45 -11.87
CA ALA A 10 36.69 -1.31 -11.13
C ALA A 10 35.35 -0.59 -10.93
N ALA A 11 34.26 -1.30 -11.21
CA ALA A 11 32.91 -0.86 -10.90
C ALA A 11 32.72 -0.75 -9.37
N PRO A 12 31.99 0.25 -8.87
CA PRO A 12 31.69 0.32 -7.44
C PRO A 12 30.70 -0.77 -7.05
N SER A 13 31.11 -1.60 -6.11
CA SER A 13 30.25 -2.55 -5.43
C SER A 13 29.13 -1.79 -4.71
N SER A 14 27.87 -2.08 -5.05
CA SER A 14 26.69 -1.63 -4.32
C SER A 14 26.65 -2.27 -2.94
N GLY A 15 27.25 -1.61 -1.97
CA GLY A 15 27.09 -1.94 -0.56
C GLY A 15 25.70 -1.45 -0.10
N THR A 16 24.78 -2.38 0.10
CA THR A 16 23.57 -2.15 0.89
C THR A 16 23.95 -2.02 2.36
N GLY A 17 24.45 -0.84 2.72
CA GLY A 17 24.64 -0.46 4.12
C GLY A 17 23.32 0.08 4.66
N GLY A 18 22.54 -0.75 5.34
CA GLY A 18 21.43 -0.31 6.16
C GLY A 18 21.95 0.65 7.23
N ALA A 19 21.69 1.93 7.07
CA ALA A 19 21.91 2.91 8.13
C ALA A 19 20.85 2.65 9.22
N SER A 20 21.20 1.82 10.20
CA SER A 20 20.50 1.76 11.47
C SER A 20 20.77 3.07 12.21
N SER A 21 19.94 4.09 11.97
CA SER A 21 19.90 5.25 12.83
C SER A 21 19.30 4.84 14.18
N ALA A 22 19.95 5.19 15.27
CA ALA A 22 19.52 4.89 16.63
C ALA A 22 18.05 5.34 16.84
N PRO A 23 17.24 4.56 17.56
CA PRO A 23 15.86 4.95 17.86
C PRO A 23 15.87 6.29 18.60
N SER A 24 15.04 7.22 18.14
CA SER A 24 14.94 8.54 18.73
C SER A 24 14.62 8.45 20.23
N ALA A 25 15.21 9.34 21.07
CA ALA A 25 15.08 9.32 22.52
C ALA A 25 13.60 9.33 23.00
N PRO A 26 13.25 8.69 24.12
CA PRO A 26 11.93 8.76 24.72
C PRO A 26 11.49 10.20 24.98
N SER A 27 10.21 10.47 24.78
CA SER A 27 9.58 11.79 25.03
C SER A 27 8.52 11.67 26.12
N ALA A 28 8.65 12.46 27.17
CA ALA A 28 7.63 12.56 28.22
C ALA A 28 6.38 13.24 27.68
N LEU A 29 5.22 12.69 28.03
CA LEU A 29 3.89 13.23 27.74
C LEU A 29 3.18 13.60 29.04
N GLU A 30 2.08 14.34 28.93
CA GLU A 30 1.27 14.69 30.10
C GLU A 30 0.73 13.45 30.83
N GLY A 31 0.67 13.55 32.17
CA GLY A 31 0.15 12.49 33.04
C GLY A 31 1.10 11.32 33.25
N GLY A 32 2.42 11.52 33.09
CA GLY A 32 3.43 10.49 33.36
C GLY A 32 3.62 9.47 32.22
N LEU A 33 2.96 9.68 31.09
CA LEU A 33 3.10 8.80 29.92
C LEU A 33 4.41 9.07 29.20
N VAL A 34 4.96 8.04 28.53
CA VAL A 34 6.19 8.10 27.75
C VAL A 34 5.93 7.61 26.33
N LEU A 35 6.25 8.43 25.33
CA LEU A 35 6.29 8.01 23.92
C LEU A 35 7.71 7.56 23.56
N ARG A 36 7.84 6.36 23.09
CA ARG A 36 9.12 5.75 22.71
C ARG A 36 8.98 4.70 21.61
N ALA A 37 10.11 4.27 21.05
CA ALA A 37 10.14 3.05 20.24
C ALA A 37 9.70 1.86 21.11
N ALA A 38 9.00 0.92 20.49
CA ALA A 38 8.58 -0.31 21.17
C ALA A 38 9.81 -1.19 21.48
N ARG A 39 9.71 -1.93 22.58
CA ARG A 39 10.68 -2.93 23.02
C ARG A 39 10.06 -4.32 22.87
N SER A 40 10.86 -5.37 22.94
CA SER A 40 10.35 -6.74 22.83
C SER A 40 9.31 -7.09 23.92
N GLU A 41 9.47 -6.52 25.12
CA GLU A 41 8.53 -6.68 26.23
C GLU A 41 7.17 -6.00 26.02
N ASP A 42 7.05 -5.05 25.08
CA ASP A 42 5.78 -4.38 24.79
C ASP A 42 4.87 -5.23 23.89
N ARG A 43 5.41 -6.27 23.26
CA ARG A 43 4.71 -7.07 22.24
C ARG A 43 3.33 -7.53 22.67
N ASP A 44 3.25 -8.18 23.81
CA ASP A 44 1.98 -8.74 24.31
C ASP A 44 0.98 -7.63 24.66
N GLY A 45 1.47 -6.50 25.19
CA GLY A 45 0.63 -5.32 25.46
C GLY A 45 0.09 -4.67 24.18
N VAL A 46 0.90 -4.58 23.13
CA VAL A 46 0.48 -4.05 21.81
C VAL A 46 -0.54 -5.00 21.16
N ILE A 47 -0.31 -6.31 21.21
CA ILE A 47 -1.26 -7.31 20.69
C ILE A 47 -2.60 -7.21 21.42
N ALA A 48 -2.59 -7.24 22.76
CA ALA A 48 -3.81 -7.18 23.58
C ALA A 48 -4.59 -5.87 23.35
N LEU A 49 -3.89 -4.75 23.19
CA LEU A 49 -4.54 -3.46 22.91
C LEU A 49 -5.21 -3.43 21.53
N ASN A 50 -4.59 -4.03 20.52
CA ASN A 50 -5.17 -4.16 19.18
C ASN A 50 -6.32 -5.16 19.15
N GLU A 51 -6.20 -6.31 19.85
CA GLU A 51 -7.28 -7.29 19.97
C GLU A 51 -8.53 -6.67 20.59
N ALA A 52 -8.36 -5.90 21.67
CA ALA A 52 -9.46 -5.21 22.33
C ALA A 52 -10.14 -4.14 21.46
N ALA A 53 -9.41 -3.56 20.50
CA ALA A 53 -9.92 -2.49 19.63
C ALA A 53 -10.50 -3.00 18.31
N PHE A 54 -9.90 -4.05 17.72
CA PHE A 54 -10.14 -4.47 16.34
C PHE A 54 -10.43 -5.97 16.19
N GLY A 55 -10.24 -6.76 17.24
CA GLY A 55 -10.49 -8.20 17.22
C GLY A 55 -9.24 -9.08 17.04
N VAL A 56 -9.44 -10.39 17.13
CA VAL A 56 -8.37 -11.42 17.14
C VAL A 56 -7.54 -11.42 15.86
N GLN A 57 -8.14 -11.06 14.73
CA GLN A 57 -7.46 -11.11 13.43
C GLN A 57 -6.42 -10.01 13.28
N ASP A 58 -6.77 -8.79 13.69
CA ASP A 58 -5.79 -7.70 13.74
C ASP A 58 -4.68 -8.01 14.75
N ALA A 59 -5.01 -8.65 15.87
CA ALA A 59 -4.01 -9.13 16.83
C ALA A 59 -3.01 -10.11 16.20
N SER A 60 -3.48 -11.04 15.36
CA SER A 60 -2.62 -11.95 14.60
C SER A 60 -1.73 -11.20 13.59
N ALA A 61 -2.29 -10.23 12.88
CA ALA A 61 -1.53 -9.37 11.97
C ALA A 61 -0.45 -8.58 12.72
N VAL A 62 -0.79 -7.95 13.85
CA VAL A 62 0.16 -7.27 14.75
C VAL A 62 1.27 -8.22 15.18
N ALA A 63 0.93 -9.43 15.64
CA ALA A 63 1.89 -10.42 16.09
C ALA A 63 2.93 -10.75 15.02
N SER A 64 2.51 -10.86 13.75
CA SER A 64 3.38 -11.18 12.63
C SER A 64 4.34 -10.05 12.23
N VAL A 65 3.94 -8.79 12.41
CA VAL A 65 4.80 -7.64 12.09
C VAL A 65 5.62 -7.14 13.28
N PHE A 66 5.39 -7.70 14.46
CA PHE A 66 6.19 -7.42 15.67
C PHE A 66 7.34 -8.42 15.87
N GLU A 67 7.58 -9.29 14.90
CA GLU A 67 8.62 -10.31 14.96
C GLU A 67 10.04 -9.72 14.86
N PRO A 68 11.05 -10.33 15.53
CA PRO A 68 12.45 -9.93 15.41
C PRO A 68 12.93 -9.95 13.94
N GLY A 69 13.58 -8.88 13.50
CA GLY A 69 14.06 -8.74 12.13
C GLY A 69 13.02 -8.19 11.14
N SER A 70 11.81 -7.89 11.59
CA SER A 70 10.84 -7.14 10.80
C SER A 70 11.35 -5.73 10.53
N SER A 71 11.13 -5.23 9.30
CA SER A 71 11.42 -3.84 8.93
C SER A 71 10.41 -2.83 9.50
N VAL A 72 9.38 -3.31 10.20
CA VAL A 72 8.30 -2.48 10.76
C VAL A 72 8.76 -1.76 12.02
N GLU A 73 8.63 -0.45 12.03
CA GLU A 73 9.00 0.39 13.18
C GLU A 73 7.76 0.69 14.03
N TRP A 74 7.74 0.17 15.26
CA TRP A 74 6.67 0.39 16.22
C TRP A 74 6.98 1.54 17.19
N LEU A 75 5.98 2.40 17.41
CA LEU A 75 5.96 3.37 18.49
C LEU A 75 4.87 2.98 19.50
N VAL A 76 5.20 3.14 20.78
CA VAL A 76 4.27 2.94 21.89
C VAL A 76 4.18 4.18 22.75
N VAL A 77 3.01 4.40 23.34
CA VAL A 77 2.81 5.25 24.51
C VAL A 77 2.63 4.31 25.69
N ALA A 78 3.50 4.43 26.65
CA ALA A 78 3.52 3.58 27.83
C ALA A 78 3.29 4.38 29.10
N ASP A 79 2.56 3.82 30.05
CA ASP A 79 2.52 4.29 31.44
C ASP A 79 3.65 3.59 32.18
N GLU A 80 4.72 4.33 32.46
CA GLU A 80 5.91 3.84 33.20
C GLU A 80 5.79 4.25 34.69
N GLY A 81 4.67 3.94 35.33
CA GLY A 81 4.41 4.27 36.73
C GLY A 81 5.48 3.75 37.71
N PRO A 82 5.52 4.26 38.94
CA PRO A 82 6.50 3.84 39.94
C PRO A 82 6.25 2.40 40.36
N GLY A 83 6.98 1.45 39.81
CA GLY A 83 6.90 0.05 40.24
C GLY A 83 7.01 -1.00 39.16
N ALA A 84 7.73 -0.75 38.09
CA ALA A 84 8.30 -1.78 37.20
C ALA A 84 7.41 -2.50 36.17
N SER A 85 6.12 -2.27 36.02
CA SER A 85 5.39 -2.77 34.85
C SER A 85 4.97 -1.62 33.92
N SER A 86 5.69 -1.49 32.82
CA SER A 86 5.29 -0.58 31.73
C SER A 86 4.01 -1.12 31.08
N THR A 87 2.93 -0.32 31.10
CA THR A 87 1.67 -0.68 30.45
C THR A 87 1.52 0.09 29.15
N VAL A 88 1.38 -0.61 28.03
CA VAL A 88 1.13 0.01 26.73
C VAL A 88 -0.31 0.54 26.68
N VAL A 89 -0.47 1.85 26.49
CA VAL A 89 -1.77 2.53 26.41
C VAL A 89 -2.03 3.19 25.05
N GLY A 90 -1.06 3.11 24.14
CA GLY A 90 -1.22 3.54 22.76
C GLY A 90 -0.11 2.98 21.89
N ALA A 91 -0.43 2.69 20.64
CA ALA A 91 0.55 2.18 19.69
C ALA A 91 0.19 2.59 18.26
N CYS A 92 1.18 2.60 17.40
CA CYS A 92 1.03 2.51 15.96
C CYS A 92 2.36 2.05 15.34
N CYS A 93 2.32 1.55 14.12
CA CYS A 93 3.54 1.21 13.40
C CYS A 93 3.68 1.96 12.09
N ARG A 94 4.92 2.01 11.59
CA ARG A 94 5.32 2.44 10.27
C ARG A 94 5.87 1.24 9.52
N ILE A 95 5.20 0.89 8.44
CA ILE A 95 5.61 -0.18 7.52
C ILE A 95 6.30 0.48 6.34
N PRO A 96 7.61 0.31 6.15
CA PRO A 96 8.30 0.90 5.01
C PRO A 96 7.81 0.24 3.71
N HIS A 97 7.61 1.08 2.69
CA HIS A 97 7.23 0.65 1.36
C HIS A 97 8.07 1.31 0.28
N ARG A 98 8.20 0.62 -0.82
CA ARG A 98 8.59 1.18 -2.10
C ARG A 98 7.35 1.16 -2.99
N PHE A 99 6.80 2.33 -3.24
CA PHE A 99 5.70 2.46 -4.19
C PHE A 99 6.26 2.60 -5.59
N ARG A 100 5.55 2.09 -6.58
CA ARG A 100 5.87 2.31 -7.99
C ARG A 100 4.70 2.99 -8.68
N LEU A 101 5.00 4.03 -9.47
CA LEU A 101 4.05 4.74 -10.31
C LEU A 101 4.62 4.87 -11.71
N ASP A 102 4.00 4.19 -12.67
CA ASP A 102 4.42 4.20 -14.08
C ASP A 102 5.95 3.93 -14.26
N GLY A 103 6.53 3.04 -13.44
CA GLY A 103 7.93 2.64 -13.48
C GLY A 103 8.89 3.49 -12.62
N ALA A 104 8.45 4.59 -12.03
CA ALA A 104 9.25 5.30 -11.03
C ALA A 104 9.05 4.69 -9.63
N THR A 105 10.12 4.56 -8.86
CA THR A 105 10.07 4.08 -7.46
C THR A 105 10.02 5.25 -6.51
N ILE A 106 9.02 5.28 -5.64
CA ILE A 106 8.75 6.32 -4.65
C ILE A 106 9.00 5.70 -3.26
N PRO A 107 10.00 6.18 -2.50
CA PRO A 107 10.20 5.75 -1.12
C PRO A 107 9.06 6.26 -0.23
N GLY A 108 8.57 5.40 0.65
CA GLY A 108 7.48 5.80 1.54
C GLY A 108 7.12 4.75 2.57
N SER A 109 5.99 4.95 3.21
CA SER A 109 5.50 4.05 4.25
C SER A 109 3.98 4.04 4.36
N GLN A 110 3.48 3.01 5.02
CA GLN A 110 2.10 2.89 5.48
C GLN A 110 2.09 2.98 7.01
N ILE A 111 1.17 3.76 7.56
CA ILE A 111 0.94 3.82 9.01
C ILE A 111 -0.24 2.91 9.32
N GLU A 112 -0.06 2.00 10.29
CA GLU A 112 -1.08 1.03 10.62
C GLU A 112 -1.20 0.78 12.13
N PHE A 113 -2.25 0.06 12.51
CA PHE A 113 -2.54 -0.36 13.89
C PHE A 113 -2.54 0.81 14.87
N VAL A 114 -3.20 1.90 14.47
CA VAL A 114 -3.31 3.12 15.30
C VAL A 114 -4.33 2.90 16.38
N VAL A 115 -3.86 2.66 17.60
CA VAL A 115 -4.71 2.31 18.73
C VAL A 115 -4.38 3.12 19.97
N THR A 116 -5.40 3.44 20.77
CA THR A 116 -5.25 4.04 22.10
C THR A 116 -6.29 3.47 23.07
N ASP A 117 -5.84 3.17 24.28
CA ASP A 117 -6.73 2.75 25.35
C ASP A 117 -7.82 3.80 25.58
N PRO A 118 -9.10 3.40 25.71
CA PRO A 118 -10.20 4.32 25.94
C PRO A 118 -9.99 5.29 27.13
N SER A 119 -9.33 4.85 28.20
CA SER A 119 -9.12 5.63 29.43
C SER A 119 -8.18 6.83 29.25
N VAL A 120 -7.34 6.83 28.21
CA VAL A 120 -6.37 7.90 27.92
C VAL A 120 -6.69 8.68 26.64
N ARG A 121 -7.84 8.44 26.01
CA ARG A 121 -8.27 9.19 24.81
C ARG A 121 -8.42 10.69 25.10
N GLY A 122 -8.32 11.49 24.06
CA GLY A 122 -8.44 12.95 24.15
C GLY A 122 -7.19 13.69 24.61
N ARG A 123 -6.11 12.98 24.97
CA ARG A 123 -4.83 13.56 25.43
C ARG A 123 -3.83 13.86 24.32
N GLY A 124 -4.23 13.80 23.05
CA GLY A 124 -3.34 14.09 21.92
C GLY A 124 -2.32 12.99 21.57
N LEU A 125 -2.46 11.79 22.13
CA LEU A 125 -1.48 10.69 21.96
C LEU A 125 -1.26 10.32 20.50
N VAL A 126 -2.35 10.18 19.71
CA VAL A 126 -2.24 9.88 18.27
C VAL A 126 -1.47 10.99 17.53
N ARG A 127 -1.71 12.26 17.88
CA ARG A 127 -0.96 13.38 17.29
C ARG A 127 0.54 13.27 17.59
N ALA A 128 0.89 12.91 18.82
CA ALA A 128 2.30 12.72 19.22
C ALA A 128 2.96 11.54 18.48
N LEU A 129 2.26 10.40 18.35
CA LEU A 129 2.70 9.24 17.58
C LEU A 129 2.97 9.63 16.11
N PHE A 130 2.00 10.31 15.48
CA PHE A 130 2.14 10.75 14.10
C PHE A 130 3.27 11.77 13.90
N ALA A 131 3.40 12.75 14.79
CA ALA A 131 4.51 13.72 14.71
C ALA A 131 5.87 13.01 14.71
N ARG A 132 6.02 11.93 15.48
CA ARG A 132 7.23 11.14 15.52
C ARG A 132 7.46 10.34 14.23
N HIS A 133 6.42 9.69 13.69
CA HIS A 133 6.52 9.00 12.41
C HIS A 133 6.77 9.97 11.24
N HIS A 134 6.19 11.17 11.27
CA HIS A 134 6.45 12.21 10.26
C HIS A 134 7.91 12.70 10.31
N ALA A 135 8.47 12.89 11.50
CA ALA A 135 9.90 13.23 11.65
C ALA A 135 10.77 12.10 11.09
N ARG A 136 10.44 10.84 11.41
CA ARG A 136 11.15 9.69 10.89
C ARG A 136 11.09 9.56 9.38
N ALA A 137 9.93 9.80 8.79
CA ALA A 137 9.75 9.81 7.34
C ALA A 137 10.65 10.88 6.66
N ALA A 138 10.72 12.06 7.25
CA ALA A 138 11.59 13.13 6.75
C ALA A 138 13.09 12.74 6.84
N GLU A 139 13.52 12.12 7.95
CA GLU A 139 14.88 11.60 8.10
C GLU A 139 15.24 10.56 7.03
N LEU A 140 14.28 9.73 6.64
CA LEU A 140 14.43 8.66 5.64
C LEU A 140 14.24 9.15 4.20
N GLY A 141 13.85 10.40 4.00
CA GLY A 141 13.56 10.95 2.67
C GLY A 141 12.32 10.31 2.03
N GLU A 142 11.33 9.89 2.83
CA GLU A 142 10.08 9.36 2.31
C GLU A 142 9.29 10.45 1.59
N GLN A 143 8.70 10.10 0.46
CA GLN A 143 7.96 11.01 -0.41
C GLN A 143 6.45 10.74 -0.40
N LEU A 144 6.04 9.56 0.07
CA LEU A 144 4.64 9.17 0.18
C LEU A 144 4.40 8.40 1.48
N GLN A 145 3.43 8.85 2.26
CA GLN A 145 2.89 8.11 3.39
C GLN A 145 1.41 7.84 3.14
N VAL A 146 0.96 6.62 3.39
CA VAL A 146 -0.45 6.22 3.22
C VAL A 146 -1.02 5.67 4.51
N ILE A 147 -2.33 5.76 4.66
CA ILE A 147 -3.08 5.18 5.78
C ILE A 147 -4.54 4.94 5.37
N GLY A 148 -5.08 3.79 5.73
CA GLY A 148 -6.52 3.52 5.72
C GLY A 148 -7.21 4.02 6.99
N GLY A 149 -8.53 4.01 7.02
CA GLY A 149 -9.30 4.11 8.27
C GLY A 149 -10.29 5.27 8.37
N ILE A 150 -10.50 5.75 9.59
CA ILE A 150 -11.63 6.59 10.00
C ILE A 150 -11.82 7.82 9.11
N PRO A 151 -13.01 8.01 8.49
CA PRO A 151 -13.28 9.16 7.64
C PRO A 151 -12.98 10.51 8.33
N TYR A 152 -12.37 11.43 7.60
CA TYR A 152 -12.01 12.78 8.05
C TYR A 152 -10.91 12.86 9.12
N TYR A 153 -10.66 11.81 9.88
CA TYR A 153 -9.78 11.87 11.05
C TYR A 153 -8.33 12.28 10.69
N TYR A 154 -7.75 11.65 9.71
CA TYR A 154 -6.34 11.84 9.33
C TYR A 154 -6.07 13.14 8.57
N ARG A 155 -7.09 13.83 8.07
CA ARG A 155 -6.93 15.18 7.52
C ARG A 155 -6.36 16.16 8.55
N LYS A 156 -6.68 15.98 9.83
CA LYS A 156 -6.14 16.80 10.95
C LYS A 156 -4.64 16.56 11.19
N LEU A 157 -4.07 15.55 10.55
CA LEU A 157 -2.67 15.15 10.64
C LEU A 157 -1.92 15.37 9.32
N GLY A 158 -2.51 16.11 8.37
CA GLY A 158 -1.89 16.48 7.09
C GLY A 158 -2.05 15.46 5.96
N TYR A 159 -2.99 14.53 6.08
CA TYR A 159 -3.34 13.58 5.01
C TYR A 159 -4.58 14.05 4.25
N GLY A 160 -4.63 13.77 2.94
CA GLY A 160 -5.82 13.91 2.13
C GLY A 160 -6.21 12.59 1.48
N TYR A 161 -7.43 12.45 0.99
CA TYR A 161 -7.82 11.26 0.21
C TYR A 161 -7.09 11.26 -1.13
N ALA A 162 -6.09 10.42 -1.26
CA ALA A 162 -5.15 10.40 -2.38
C ALA A 162 -5.45 9.33 -3.43
N ILE A 163 -6.07 8.23 -3.02
CA ILE A 163 -6.26 7.04 -3.84
C ILE A 163 -7.65 6.50 -3.57
N ASP A 164 -8.34 6.02 -4.60
CA ASP A 164 -9.57 5.27 -4.40
C ASP A 164 -9.23 3.84 -3.97
N TYR A 165 -9.83 3.40 -2.87
CA TYR A 165 -9.85 2.00 -2.52
C TYR A 165 -10.94 1.33 -3.35
N PRO A 166 -10.62 0.33 -4.16
CA PRO A 166 -11.62 -0.29 -5.01
C PRO A 166 -12.74 -0.91 -4.16
N PRO A 167 -13.97 -0.91 -4.66
CA PRO A 167 -15.09 -1.53 -3.94
C PRO A 167 -14.83 -3.02 -3.74
N LEU A 168 -15.29 -3.55 -2.63
CA LEU A 168 -15.33 -5.00 -2.45
C LEU A 168 -16.40 -5.59 -3.38
N VAL A 169 -16.08 -6.72 -3.96
CA VAL A 169 -16.95 -7.52 -4.82
C VAL A 169 -17.25 -8.83 -4.12
N VAL A 170 -18.52 -9.15 -3.97
CA VAL A 170 -18.97 -10.48 -3.54
C VAL A 170 -18.84 -11.41 -4.73
N VAL A 171 -18.12 -12.51 -4.57
CA VAL A 171 -18.00 -13.56 -5.58
C VAL A 171 -19.16 -14.54 -5.43
N GLU A 172 -19.97 -14.67 -6.48
CA GLU A 172 -21.12 -15.58 -6.49
C GLU A 172 -20.68 -17.04 -6.70
N PRO A 173 -20.75 -17.89 -5.67
CA PRO A 173 -20.26 -19.26 -5.76
C PRO A 173 -20.92 -20.09 -6.87
N THR A 174 -22.19 -19.82 -7.17
CA THR A 174 -22.98 -20.56 -8.17
C THR A 174 -22.49 -20.35 -9.60
N THR A 175 -21.74 -19.30 -9.86
CA THR A 175 -21.16 -19.00 -11.18
C THR A 175 -19.84 -19.73 -11.43
N LEU A 176 -19.24 -20.33 -10.40
CA LEU A 176 -17.95 -20.97 -10.48
C LEU A 176 -18.07 -22.46 -10.82
N LEU A 177 -17.37 -22.88 -11.86
CA LEU A 177 -17.24 -24.29 -12.19
C LEU A 177 -16.24 -24.98 -11.23
N ALA A 178 -16.31 -26.32 -11.17
CA ALA A 178 -15.27 -27.06 -10.45
C ALA A 178 -13.90 -26.85 -11.10
N PRO A 179 -12.80 -26.72 -10.30
CA PRO A 179 -11.47 -26.58 -10.87
C PRO A 179 -11.07 -27.82 -11.68
N ASP A 180 -10.39 -27.58 -12.80
CA ASP A 180 -9.87 -28.66 -13.65
C ASP A 180 -8.37 -28.88 -13.38
N PRO A 181 -7.99 -29.94 -12.66
CA PRO A 181 -6.60 -30.20 -12.30
C PRO A 181 -5.73 -30.60 -13.51
N SER A 182 -6.32 -30.93 -14.67
CA SER A 182 -5.58 -31.23 -15.87
C SER A 182 -5.00 -29.97 -16.55
N VAL A 183 -5.58 -28.81 -16.28
CA VAL A 183 -5.20 -27.53 -16.88
C VAL A 183 -4.23 -26.76 -16.00
N LEU A 184 -4.43 -26.82 -14.67
CA LEU A 184 -3.74 -26.00 -13.70
C LEU A 184 -3.59 -26.73 -12.36
N THR A 185 -2.38 -26.70 -11.82
CA THR A 185 -2.13 -27.15 -10.44
C THR A 185 -2.24 -25.95 -9.50
N ILE A 186 -3.14 -26.01 -8.53
CA ILE A 186 -3.26 -24.98 -7.49
C ILE A 186 -2.82 -25.61 -6.17
N ARG A 187 -1.80 -24.98 -5.55
CA ARG A 187 -1.18 -25.48 -4.31
C ARG A 187 -0.82 -24.34 -3.38
N PRO A 188 -0.61 -24.60 -2.08
CA PRO A 188 0.00 -23.65 -1.17
C PRO A 188 1.37 -23.18 -1.71
N ALA A 189 1.65 -21.88 -1.52
CA ALA A 189 2.96 -21.33 -1.82
C ALA A 189 4.01 -21.82 -0.82
N ARG A 190 5.27 -21.85 -1.24
CA ARG A 190 6.43 -22.30 -0.45
C ARG A 190 7.53 -21.23 -0.51
N THR A 191 8.47 -21.33 0.40
CA THR A 191 9.63 -20.41 0.42
C THR A 191 10.41 -20.41 -0.89
N ASP A 192 10.52 -21.56 -1.55
CA ASP A 192 11.20 -21.69 -2.85
C ASP A 192 10.47 -20.98 -4.00
N ASP A 193 9.21 -20.62 -3.81
CA ASP A 193 8.41 -19.91 -4.82
C ASP A 193 8.66 -18.39 -4.82
N ILE A 194 9.32 -17.84 -3.78
CA ILE A 194 9.47 -16.39 -3.58
C ILE A 194 10.03 -15.70 -4.83
N ALA A 195 11.10 -16.24 -5.42
CA ALA A 195 11.70 -15.65 -6.62
C ALA A 195 10.70 -15.56 -7.79
N ALA A 196 9.87 -16.58 -7.99
CA ALA A 196 8.83 -16.58 -9.01
C ALA A 196 7.68 -15.62 -8.68
N LEU A 197 7.31 -15.51 -7.41
CA LEU A 197 6.29 -14.57 -6.92
C LEU A 197 6.73 -13.13 -7.13
N VAL A 198 7.97 -12.78 -6.77
CA VAL A 198 8.55 -11.45 -7.01
C VAL A 198 8.55 -11.14 -8.52
N ALA A 199 9.03 -12.06 -9.35
CA ALA A 199 9.06 -11.87 -10.81
C ALA A 199 7.67 -11.70 -11.43
N LEU A 200 6.66 -12.38 -10.87
CA LEU A 200 5.27 -12.24 -11.31
C LEU A 200 4.64 -10.92 -10.85
N ASP A 201 4.95 -10.49 -9.63
CA ASP A 201 4.38 -9.28 -9.03
C ASP A 201 4.87 -8.00 -9.72
N VAL A 202 6.08 -8.00 -10.27
CA VAL A 202 6.61 -6.90 -11.10
C VAL A 202 5.69 -6.55 -12.27
N ARG A 203 4.94 -7.53 -12.81
CA ARG A 203 3.98 -7.32 -13.90
C ARG A 203 2.75 -6.48 -13.54
N ARG A 204 2.62 -6.08 -12.27
CA ARG A 204 1.55 -5.17 -11.82
C ARG A 204 1.77 -3.71 -12.19
N ASP A 205 2.94 -3.36 -12.74
CA ASP A 205 3.32 -1.97 -13.07
C ASP A 205 2.40 -1.26 -14.07
N ASP A 206 1.66 -2.00 -14.85
CA ASP A 206 0.73 -1.43 -15.83
C ASP A 206 -0.53 -0.80 -15.18
N HIS A 207 -0.66 -0.88 -13.86
CA HIS A 207 -1.89 -0.51 -13.14
C HIS A 207 -1.79 0.78 -12.31
N GLY A 208 -0.84 1.65 -12.64
CA GLY A 208 -0.69 2.94 -11.94
C GLY A 208 0.15 2.80 -10.67
N LEU A 209 -0.42 3.19 -9.51
CA LEU A 209 0.29 3.08 -8.23
C LEU A 209 0.19 1.66 -7.67
N VAL A 210 1.34 1.04 -7.40
CA VAL A 210 1.45 -0.28 -6.77
C VAL A 210 2.47 -0.27 -5.64
N VAL A 211 2.33 -1.18 -4.67
CA VAL A 211 3.37 -1.48 -3.68
C VAL A 211 4.32 -2.51 -4.25
N GLU A 212 5.62 -2.27 -4.18
CA GLU A 212 6.65 -3.25 -4.50
C GLU A 212 6.76 -4.25 -3.35
N ARG A 213 6.56 -5.53 -3.62
CA ARG A 213 6.69 -6.60 -2.64
C ARG A 213 8.05 -7.26 -2.81
N ASP A 214 8.92 -7.02 -1.86
CA ASP A 214 10.23 -7.66 -1.79
C ASP A 214 10.15 -9.05 -1.12
N ASP A 215 11.30 -9.71 -1.04
CA ASP A 215 11.43 -11.01 -0.39
C ASP A 215 10.91 -11.03 1.06
N ASP A 216 11.04 -9.91 1.80
CA ASP A 216 10.64 -9.85 3.21
C ASP A 216 9.12 -9.78 3.35
N VAL A 217 8.42 -9.11 2.44
CA VAL A 217 6.96 -9.15 2.37
C VAL A 217 6.47 -10.57 2.11
N TRP A 218 7.06 -11.26 1.12
CA TRP A 218 6.68 -12.63 0.79
C TRP A 218 6.97 -13.62 1.93
N ARG A 219 8.14 -13.52 2.59
CA ARG A 219 8.46 -14.35 3.75
C ARG A 219 7.48 -14.11 4.90
N ARG A 220 7.13 -12.85 5.17
CA ARG A 220 6.14 -12.50 6.20
C ARG A 220 4.77 -13.10 5.89
N TRP A 221 4.30 -13.02 4.66
CA TRP A 221 3.04 -13.65 4.28
C TRP A 221 3.10 -15.17 4.41
N LEU A 222 4.18 -15.80 3.98
CA LEU A 222 4.37 -17.24 4.12
C LEU A 222 4.46 -17.70 5.58
N SER A 223 5.03 -16.89 6.47
CA SER A 223 5.11 -17.23 7.90
C SER A 223 3.76 -17.20 8.60
N ARG A 224 2.80 -16.46 8.06
CA ARG A 224 1.41 -16.37 8.55
C ARG A 224 0.53 -17.50 8.03
N THR A 225 0.92 -18.15 6.94
CA THR A 225 0.20 -19.30 6.42
C THR A 225 0.46 -20.51 7.32
N SER A 226 -0.61 -21.15 7.76
CA SER A 226 -0.45 -22.37 8.58
C SER A 226 0.26 -23.47 7.78
N THR A 227 1.33 -24.01 8.36
CA THR A 227 2.04 -25.18 7.83
C THR A 227 1.32 -26.49 8.16
N SER A 228 0.20 -26.44 8.86
CA SER A 228 -0.54 -27.60 9.38
C SER A 228 -1.40 -28.34 8.33
N ALA A 229 -1.42 -27.87 7.08
CA ALA A 229 -2.13 -28.59 6.04
C ALA A 229 -1.39 -29.88 5.71
N ALA A 230 -2.01 -31.03 6.03
CA ALA A 230 -1.58 -32.31 5.48
C ALA A 230 -1.57 -32.22 3.94
N PRO A 231 -0.52 -32.74 3.26
CA PRO A 231 -0.38 -32.62 1.80
C PRO A 231 -1.58 -33.13 1.00
N ASP A 232 -2.40 -33.95 1.61
CA ASP A 232 -3.55 -34.66 0.99
C ASP A 232 -4.93 -34.04 1.32
N ALA A 233 -4.98 -32.96 2.12
CA ALA A 233 -6.27 -32.31 2.41
C ALA A 233 -6.82 -31.65 1.15
N PRO A 234 -8.08 -31.87 0.75
CA PRO A 234 -8.69 -31.26 -0.43
C PRO A 234 -8.95 -29.76 -0.31
N GLY A 235 -8.42 -29.13 0.74
CA GLY A 235 -8.55 -27.71 1.06
C GLY A 235 -7.30 -26.89 0.75
N LEU A 236 -7.42 -25.57 0.75
CA LEU A 236 -6.32 -24.61 0.64
C LEU A 236 -5.46 -24.54 1.92
N GLY A 237 -5.49 -25.55 2.78
CA GLY A 237 -4.92 -25.49 4.12
C GLY A 237 -5.85 -24.82 5.15
N LEU A 238 -7.08 -24.51 4.79
CA LEU A 238 -8.09 -23.86 5.65
C LEU A 238 -8.84 -24.86 6.57
N GLY A 239 -8.36 -26.09 6.69
CA GLY A 239 -9.07 -27.17 7.39
C GLY A 239 -9.03 -27.12 8.91
N GLU A 240 -8.20 -26.26 9.52
CA GLU A 240 -8.12 -26.09 10.95
C GLU A 240 -8.71 -24.74 11.37
N PRO A 241 -9.45 -24.68 12.50
CA PRO A 241 -10.08 -23.43 12.94
C PRO A 241 -9.09 -22.29 13.29
N GLU A 242 -7.80 -22.58 13.34
CA GLU A 242 -6.73 -21.64 13.64
C GLU A 242 -6.03 -21.06 12.38
N VAL A 243 -6.41 -21.50 11.18
CA VAL A 243 -5.78 -20.99 9.95
C VAL A 243 -6.53 -19.76 9.47
N TRP A 244 -5.93 -18.60 9.68
CA TRP A 244 -6.48 -17.30 9.33
C TRP A 244 -6.07 -16.84 7.93
N GLU A 245 -4.93 -17.33 7.42
CA GLU A 245 -4.37 -16.91 6.13
C GLU A 245 -3.78 -18.08 5.34
N ALA A 246 -3.90 -17.97 4.01
CA ALA A 246 -3.22 -18.85 3.06
C ALA A 246 -2.70 -18.05 1.87
N LEU A 247 -1.53 -18.42 1.37
CA LEU A 247 -1.00 -17.96 0.10
C LEU A 247 -0.95 -19.16 -0.85
N VAL A 248 -1.67 -19.06 -1.97
CA VAL A 248 -1.73 -20.13 -2.98
C VAL A 248 -1.17 -19.66 -4.31
N VAL A 249 -0.58 -20.59 -5.05
CA VAL A 249 -0.06 -20.38 -6.40
C VAL A 249 -0.79 -21.25 -7.39
N ALA A 250 -0.97 -20.69 -8.59
CA ALA A 250 -1.43 -21.41 -9.76
C ALA A 250 -0.22 -21.74 -10.64
N GLU A 251 -0.02 -23.02 -10.95
CA GLU A 251 1.10 -23.53 -11.70
C GLU A 251 0.62 -24.19 -12.98
N ARG A 252 1.19 -23.77 -14.12
CA ARG A 252 0.94 -24.34 -15.44
C ARG A 252 2.25 -24.88 -16.00
N ALA A 253 2.31 -26.18 -16.25
CA ALA A 253 3.50 -26.87 -16.77
C ALA A 253 4.80 -26.55 -15.98
N GLY A 254 4.73 -26.57 -14.65
CA GLY A 254 5.88 -26.31 -13.77
C GLY A 254 6.25 -24.84 -13.60
N THR A 255 5.46 -23.91 -14.15
CA THR A 255 5.69 -22.48 -14.04
C THR A 255 4.56 -21.82 -13.26
N ILE A 256 4.89 -21.01 -12.23
CA ILE A 256 3.91 -20.21 -11.49
C ILE A 256 3.40 -19.10 -12.41
N VAL A 257 2.08 -19.06 -12.63
CA VAL A 257 1.42 -18.13 -13.54
C VAL A 257 0.44 -17.19 -12.82
N GLY A 258 0.18 -17.42 -11.53
CA GLY A 258 -0.69 -16.58 -10.72
C GLY A 258 -0.57 -16.92 -9.24
N TRP A 259 -1.04 -16.03 -8.39
CA TRP A 259 -1.12 -16.25 -6.96
C TRP A 259 -2.38 -15.59 -6.37
N LEU A 260 -2.76 -16.05 -5.18
CA LEU A 260 -3.90 -15.54 -4.43
C LEU A 260 -3.59 -15.63 -2.94
N ARG A 261 -3.69 -14.53 -2.21
CA ARG A 261 -3.72 -14.52 -0.75
C ARG A 261 -5.16 -14.61 -0.29
N VAL A 262 -5.40 -15.48 0.67
CA VAL A 262 -6.72 -15.77 1.23
C VAL A 262 -6.68 -15.46 2.72
N GLN A 263 -7.58 -14.62 3.20
CA GLN A 263 -7.75 -14.28 4.61
C GLN A 263 -9.14 -14.70 5.06
N VAL A 264 -9.23 -15.39 6.19
CA VAL A 264 -10.48 -15.93 6.72
C VAL A 264 -10.90 -15.15 7.95
N TYR A 265 -12.09 -14.59 7.92
CA TYR A 265 -12.76 -13.86 9.00
C TYR A 265 -13.86 -14.73 9.58
N VAL A 266 -13.52 -15.57 10.56
CA VAL A 266 -14.38 -16.62 11.10
C VAL A 266 -15.66 -16.06 11.72
N ASP A 267 -15.52 -15.02 12.56
CA ASP A 267 -16.67 -14.41 13.26
C ASP A 267 -17.66 -13.76 12.29
N GLU A 268 -17.18 -13.26 11.15
CA GLU A 268 -17.98 -12.65 10.10
C GLU A 268 -18.47 -13.65 9.06
N ALA A 269 -17.93 -14.87 9.05
CA ALA A 269 -18.09 -15.88 8.01
C ALA A 269 -17.71 -15.36 6.62
N GLN A 270 -16.55 -14.71 6.53
CA GLN A 270 -16.05 -14.11 5.31
C GLN A 270 -14.68 -14.66 4.94
N VAL A 271 -14.43 -14.75 3.63
CA VAL A 271 -13.13 -15.03 3.04
C VAL A 271 -12.76 -13.87 2.15
N HIS A 272 -11.74 -13.11 2.55
CA HIS A 272 -11.22 -12.01 1.76
C HIS A 272 -10.06 -12.47 0.90
N LEU A 273 -10.09 -12.06 -0.36
CA LEU A 273 -9.10 -12.42 -1.35
C LEU A 273 -8.27 -11.21 -1.76
N LEU A 274 -6.95 -11.37 -1.78
CA LEU A 274 -6.03 -10.46 -2.42
C LEU A 274 -5.44 -11.17 -3.65
N PRO A 275 -5.98 -10.91 -4.85
CA PRO A 275 -5.53 -11.58 -6.06
C PRO A 275 -4.25 -10.94 -6.61
N GLY A 276 -3.29 -11.79 -6.99
CA GLY A 276 -2.09 -11.40 -7.73
C GLY A 276 -2.30 -11.34 -9.24
N PRO A 277 -1.27 -11.02 -10.01
CA PRO A 277 -1.34 -11.06 -11.46
C PRO A 277 -1.70 -12.46 -11.95
N VAL A 278 -2.55 -12.52 -12.96
CA VAL A 278 -2.85 -13.75 -13.73
C VAL A 278 -2.76 -13.45 -15.22
N PRO A 279 -2.35 -14.40 -16.06
CA PRO A 279 -2.17 -14.15 -17.50
C PRO A 279 -3.49 -13.96 -18.23
N ASP A 280 -4.54 -14.61 -17.76
CA ASP A 280 -5.85 -14.66 -18.40
C ASP A 280 -6.98 -14.90 -17.38
N ALA A 281 -8.22 -14.75 -17.83
CA ALA A 281 -9.39 -14.95 -16.98
C ALA A 281 -9.58 -16.40 -16.55
N ASP A 282 -9.11 -17.37 -17.35
CA ASP A 282 -9.28 -18.80 -17.04
C ASP A 282 -8.48 -19.18 -15.78
N VAL A 283 -7.25 -18.67 -15.63
CA VAL A 283 -6.46 -18.89 -14.40
C VAL A 283 -7.16 -18.26 -13.19
N GLY A 284 -7.72 -17.06 -13.35
CA GLY A 284 -8.49 -16.41 -12.29
C GLY A 284 -9.73 -17.21 -11.86
N LEU A 285 -10.49 -17.71 -12.83
CA LEU A 285 -11.66 -18.55 -12.57
C LEU A 285 -11.30 -19.86 -11.86
N GLN A 286 -10.19 -20.51 -12.25
CA GLN A 286 -9.72 -21.73 -11.58
C GLN A 286 -9.30 -21.46 -10.13
N LEU A 287 -8.62 -20.33 -9.87
CA LEU A 287 -8.27 -19.91 -8.52
C LEU A 287 -9.51 -19.67 -7.65
N LEU A 288 -10.52 -18.95 -8.17
CA LEU A 288 -11.79 -18.74 -7.47
C LEU A 288 -12.54 -20.05 -7.22
N ALA A 289 -12.60 -20.93 -8.20
CA ALA A 289 -13.24 -22.24 -8.05
C ALA A 289 -12.60 -23.07 -6.92
N ARG A 290 -11.28 -22.98 -6.77
CA ARG A 290 -10.54 -23.62 -5.68
C ARG A 290 -10.84 -23.00 -4.33
N VAL A 291 -10.90 -21.65 -4.26
CA VAL A 291 -11.30 -20.93 -3.04
C VAL A 291 -12.72 -21.32 -2.62
N ARG A 292 -13.63 -21.41 -3.57
CA ARG A 292 -15.00 -21.86 -3.29
C ARG A 292 -15.04 -23.22 -2.60
N GLN A 293 -14.31 -24.22 -3.10
CA GLN A 293 -14.26 -25.53 -2.45
C GLN A 293 -13.82 -25.45 -0.99
N ALA A 294 -12.80 -24.59 -0.70
CA ALA A 294 -12.34 -24.37 0.66
C ALA A 294 -13.39 -23.63 1.51
N ALA A 295 -14.08 -22.64 0.93
CA ALA A 295 -15.15 -21.92 1.61
C ALA A 295 -16.36 -22.81 1.91
N ASP A 296 -16.75 -23.68 0.98
CA ASP A 296 -17.83 -24.67 1.19
C ASP A 296 -17.46 -25.66 2.31
N HIS A 297 -16.21 -26.10 2.36
CA HIS A 297 -15.71 -26.95 3.45
C HIS A 297 -15.73 -26.22 4.80
N LEU A 298 -15.25 -24.98 4.84
CA LEU A 298 -15.28 -24.14 6.03
C LEU A 298 -16.71 -23.91 6.53
N ALA A 299 -17.64 -23.59 5.62
CA ALA A 299 -19.03 -23.40 5.92
C ALA A 299 -19.69 -24.64 6.54
N GLY A 300 -19.43 -25.81 5.98
CA GLY A 300 -20.02 -27.07 6.44
C GLY A 300 -19.37 -27.69 7.67
N ALA A 301 -18.04 -27.76 7.68
CA ALA A 301 -17.29 -28.47 8.71
C ALA A 301 -17.01 -27.64 9.98
N VAL A 302 -16.88 -26.32 9.85
CA VAL A 302 -16.40 -25.45 10.93
C VAL A 302 -17.49 -24.49 11.40
N LEU A 303 -18.08 -23.71 10.50
CA LEU A 303 -18.95 -22.60 10.86
C LEU A 303 -20.44 -22.96 10.96
N GLY A 304 -20.89 -24.00 10.26
CA GLY A 304 -22.31 -24.37 10.19
C GLY A 304 -23.22 -23.32 9.52
N ARG A 305 -22.62 -22.35 8.79
CA ARG A 305 -23.32 -21.28 8.09
C ARG A 305 -22.60 -20.94 6.77
N PRO A 306 -23.30 -20.33 5.79
CA PRO A 306 -22.67 -19.91 4.54
C PRO A 306 -21.50 -18.94 4.77
N VAL A 307 -20.49 -19.03 3.91
CA VAL A 307 -19.33 -18.16 3.89
C VAL A 307 -19.40 -17.27 2.66
N GLU A 308 -19.24 -15.97 2.87
CA GLU A 308 -19.17 -14.97 1.81
C GLU A 308 -17.72 -14.85 1.31
N ILE A 309 -17.53 -14.84 -0.01
CA ILE A 309 -16.22 -14.65 -0.63
C ILE A 309 -16.13 -13.22 -1.16
N LEU A 310 -15.15 -12.47 -0.68
CA LEU A 310 -14.95 -11.06 -1.01
C LEU A 310 -13.59 -10.84 -1.65
N THR A 311 -13.53 -9.95 -2.63
CA THR A 311 -12.27 -9.49 -3.22
C THR A 311 -12.37 -8.03 -3.63
N ALA A 312 -11.23 -7.34 -3.72
CA ALA A 312 -11.21 -5.99 -4.28
C ALA A 312 -11.31 -6.04 -5.80
N ASP A 313 -12.12 -5.16 -6.39
CA ASP A 313 -12.11 -4.96 -7.83
C ASP A 313 -10.75 -4.41 -8.30
N ARG A 314 -10.29 -4.88 -9.47
CA ARG A 314 -9.01 -4.47 -10.06
C ARG A 314 -9.21 -4.01 -11.51
N PRO A 315 -9.68 -2.78 -11.72
CA PRO A 315 -9.94 -2.25 -13.05
C PRO A 315 -8.71 -2.37 -13.96
N GLY A 316 -8.94 -2.79 -15.21
CA GLY A 316 -7.86 -2.95 -16.20
C GLY A 316 -7.08 -4.26 -16.14
N SER A 317 -7.24 -5.06 -15.09
CA SER A 317 -6.58 -6.38 -14.94
C SER A 317 -7.38 -7.52 -15.57
N ALA A 318 -6.78 -8.72 -15.64
CA ALA A 318 -7.51 -9.95 -15.99
C ALA A 318 -8.61 -10.26 -14.98
N TRP A 319 -8.43 -9.88 -13.71
CA TRP A 319 -9.41 -10.05 -12.65
C TRP A 319 -10.69 -9.25 -12.88
N ALA A 320 -10.62 -8.05 -13.45
CA ALA A 320 -11.81 -7.28 -13.79
C ALA A 320 -12.76 -8.07 -14.71
N ARG A 321 -12.20 -8.84 -15.67
CA ARG A 321 -13.00 -9.72 -16.54
C ARG A 321 -13.60 -10.91 -15.79
N VAL A 322 -12.87 -11.47 -14.85
CA VAL A 322 -13.34 -12.56 -13.99
C VAL A 322 -14.50 -12.06 -13.13
N LEU A 323 -14.30 -10.94 -12.43
CA LEU A 323 -15.29 -10.41 -11.49
C LEU A 323 -16.54 -9.87 -12.19
N ALA A 324 -16.42 -9.37 -13.42
CA ALA A 324 -17.58 -8.96 -14.22
C ALA A 324 -18.59 -10.07 -14.49
N VAL A 325 -18.18 -11.35 -14.43
CA VAL A 325 -19.06 -12.52 -14.68
C VAL A 325 -19.32 -13.35 -13.43
N THR A 326 -18.53 -13.18 -12.36
CA THR A 326 -18.60 -13.99 -11.15
C THR A 326 -19.03 -13.25 -9.91
N GLY A 327 -19.13 -11.92 -9.97
CA GLY A 327 -19.39 -11.13 -8.78
C GLY A 327 -20.24 -9.89 -9.01
N HIS A 328 -20.58 -9.25 -7.90
CA HIS A 328 -21.28 -7.96 -7.89
C HIS A 328 -20.68 -7.05 -6.81
N PRO A 329 -20.65 -5.72 -7.03
CA PRO A 329 -20.16 -4.79 -6.02
C PRO A 329 -20.97 -4.89 -4.72
N ARG A 330 -20.27 -4.90 -3.57
CA ARG A 330 -20.87 -4.89 -2.25
C ARG A 330 -20.97 -3.47 -1.71
N ASP A 331 -19.89 -2.73 -1.83
CA ASP A 331 -19.73 -1.43 -1.20
C ASP A 331 -19.41 -0.35 -2.24
N GLU A 332 -19.64 0.90 -1.86
CA GLU A 332 -19.17 2.04 -2.63
C GLU A 332 -17.64 2.20 -2.48
N PRO A 333 -16.96 2.73 -3.50
CA PRO A 333 -15.53 3.03 -3.38
C PRO A 333 -15.24 3.94 -2.20
N SER A 334 -14.21 3.63 -1.43
CA SER A 334 -13.72 4.47 -0.34
C SER A 334 -12.38 5.11 -0.71
N GLY A 335 -11.86 5.99 0.14
CA GLY A 335 -10.58 6.64 -0.11
C GLY A 335 -9.50 6.20 0.88
N ILE A 336 -8.30 5.92 0.36
CA ILE A 336 -7.09 5.82 1.17
C ILE A 336 -6.46 7.20 1.28
N TYR A 337 -6.03 7.55 2.48
CA TYR A 337 -5.33 8.79 2.72
C TYR A 337 -3.88 8.70 2.26
N GLY A 338 -3.40 9.80 1.69
CA GLY A 338 -2.00 10.00 1.35
C GLY A 338 -1.48 11.33 1.88
N ARG A 339 -0.21 11.35 2.20
CA ARG A 339 0.54 12.55 2.55
C ARG A 339 1.85 12.55 1.79
N THR A 340 2.23 13.69 1.23
CA THR A 340 3.51 13.90 0.56
C THR A 340 4.37 14.80 1.44
N PRO A 341 5.38 14.27 2.14
CA PRO A 341 6.27 15.07 2.99
C PRO A 341 7.13 16.07 2.23
N ASP A 342 7.51 15.74 0.99
CA ASP A 342 8.36 16.54 0.09
C ASP A 342 7.77 16.49 -1.33
N GLU A 343 6.93 17.46 -1.67
CA GLU A 343 6.24 17.54 -2.96
C GLU A 343 7.22 17.73 -4.12
N LEU A 344 8.23 18.57 -3.94
CA LEU A 344 9.25 18.80 -4.97
C LEU A 344 10.10 17.56 -5.18
N GLY A 345 10.51 16.89 -4.11
CA GLY A 345 11.24 15.62 -4.17
C GLY A 345 10.44 14.55 -4.88
N LEU A 346 9.13 14.44 -4.61
CA LEU A 346 8.25 13.50 -5.32
C LEU A 346 8.19 13.82 -6.82
N LEU A 347 7.99 15.07 -7.22
CA LEU A 347 7.97 15.45 -8.64
C LEU A 347 9.32 15.19 -9.33
N ARG A 348 10.45 15.38 -8.63
CA ARG A 348 11.78 15.05 -9.15
C ARG A 348 11.95 13.54 -9.35
N THR A 349 11.46 12.73 -8.43
CA THR A 349 11.41 11.27 -8.61
C THR A 349 10.56 10.85 -9.80
N LEU A 350 9.49 11.58 -10.07
CA LEU A 350 8.58 11.34 -11.19
C LEU A 350 9.00 12.04 -12.50
N GLU A 351 10.07 12.83 -12.50
CA GLU A 351 10.51 13.57 -13.70
C GLU A 351 10.62 12.69 -14.96
N PRO A 352 11.19 11.47 -14.91
CA PRO A 352 11.22 10.60 -16.10
C PRO A 352 9.81 10.17 -16.57
N VAL A 353 8.86 10.03 -15.65
CA VAL A 353 7.45 9.71 -15.96
C VAL A 353 6.77 10.89 -16.61
N LEU A 354 6.92 12.09 -16.04
CA LEU A 354 6.36 13.33 -16.56
C LEU A 354 6.93 13.63 -17.95
N SER A 355 8.24 13.49 -18.15
CA SER A 355 8.88 13.65 -19.46
C SER A 355 8.35 12.65 -20.49
N ARG A 356 8.18 11.38 -20.13
CA ARG A 356 7.59 10.40 -21.04
C ARG A 356 6.13 10.74 -21.41
N ARG A 357 5.33 11.19 -20.46
CA ARG A 357 3.95 11.63 -20.71
C ARG A 357 3.90 12.82 -21.68
N LEU A 358 4.79 13.81 -21.51
CA LEU A 358 4.93 14.93 -22.44
C LEU A 358 5.35 14.46 -23.84
N ALA A 359 6.40 13.63 -23.92
CA ALA A 359 6.95 13.14 -25.19
C ALA A 359 5.96 12.30 -26.01
N THR A 360 5.00 11.65 -25.37
CA THR A 360 3.97 10.83 -26.02
C THR A 360 2.62 11.57 -26.23
N SER A 361 2.57 12.85 -25.89
CA SER A 361 1.36 13.68 -26.00
C SER A 361 1.40 14.64 -27.21
N HIS A 362 0.34 15.41 -27.35
CA HIS A 362 0.28 16.53 -28.32
C HIS A 362 1.25 17.67 -27.99
N LEU A 363 1.87 17.68 -26.80
CA LEU A 363 2.85 18.67 -26.38
C LEU A 363 4.32 18.24 -26.65
N ALA A 364 4.54 17.15 -27.38
CA ALA A 364 5.87 16.56 -27.58
C ALA A 364 6.92 17.52 -28.21
N GLY A 365 6.48 18.41 -29.11
CA GLY A 365 7.35 19.40 -29.75
C GLY A 365 7.24 20.82 -29.14
N ASP A 366 6.45 20.96 -28.11
CA ASP A 366 6.19 22.27 -27.49
C ASP A 366 7.15 22.55 -26.34
N ARG A 367 7.20 23.83 -25.97
CA ARG A 367 7.83 24.32 -24.75
C ARG A 367 6.83 25.13 -23.93
N GLY A 368 6.94 25.03 -22.64
CA GLY A 368 6.04 25.77 -21.75
C GLY A 368 6.46 25.68 -20.31
N GLU A 369 5.64 26.26 -19.48
CA GLU A 369 5.84 26.32 -18.04
C GLU A 369 4.48 26.28 -17.35
N VAL A 370 4.42 25.65 -16.18
CA VAL A 370 3.30 25.70 -15.25
C VAL A 370 3.84 25.89 -13.83
N VAL A 371 3.18 26.76 -13.07
CA VAL A 371 3.46 26.93 -11.65
C VAL A 371 2.30 26.31 -10.88
N ILE A 372 2.61 25.30 -10.06
CA ILE A 372 1.65 24.61 -9.19
C ILE A 372 1.79 25.23 -7.80
N SER A 373 0.82 26.06 -7.44
CA SER A 373 0.71 26.70 -6.13
C SER A 373 0.06 25.77 -5.12
N LEU A 374 0.71 25.57 -4.01
CA LEU A 374 0.17 24.90 -2.82
C LEU A 374 -0.22 25.93 -1.73
N TYR A 375 -0.55 27.15 -2.17
CA TYR A 375 -0.94 28.33 -1.39
C TYR A 375 0.17 28.94 -0.53
N GLU A 376 0.92 28.16 0.23
CA GLU A 376 2.05 28.62 1.05
C GLU A 376 3.39 28.52 0.33
N ARG A 377 3.49 27.68 -0.68
CA ARG A 377 4.66 27.41 -1.51
C ARG A 377 4.21 27.03 -2.91
N ALA A 378 5.08 27.15 -3.88
CA ALA A 378 4.79 26.73 -5.24
C ALA A 378 5.96 25.98 -5.88
N ILE A 379 5.64 25.21 -6.91
CA ILE A 379 6.59 24.44 -7.70
C ILE A 379 6.47 24.87 -9.15
N ARG A 380 7.57 25.33 -9.73
CA ARG A 380 7.70 25.62 -11.15
C ARG A 380 8.11 24.36 -11.89
N LEU A 381 7.37 24.00 -12.93
CA LEU A 381 7.65 22.92 -13.86
C LEU A 381 7.71 23.54 -15.26
N ALA A 382 8.89 23.44 -15.91
CA ALA A 382 9.04 23.84 -17.30
C ALA A 382 9.43 22.64 -18.16
N TRP A 383 9.07 22.67 -19.44
CA TRP A 383 9.38 21.59 -20.39
C TRP A 383 9.76 22.17 -21.77
N SER A 384 10.51 21.39 -22.53
CA SER A 384 10.81 21.61 -23.93
C SER A 384 11.01 20.28 -24.63
N ASP A 385 10.51 20.14 -25.85
CA ASP A 385 10.69 18.97 -26.70
C ASP A 385 10.36 17.64 -26.00
N GLY A 386 9.24 17.62 -25.28
CA GLY A 386 8.75 16.44 -24.58
C GLY A 386 9.55 16.06 -23.33
N ARG A 387 10.36 16.96 -22.78
CA ARG A 387 11.16 16.72 -21.56
C ARG A 387 10.93 17.82 -20.53
N VAL A 388 10.83 17.42 -19.29
CA VAL A 388 10.90 18.36 -18.16
C VAL A 388 12.33 18.92 -18.10
N THR A 389 12.43 20.24 -18.08
CA THR A 389 13.72 20.94 -18.05
C THR A 389 13.95 21.68 -16.73
N THR A 390 12.90 21.97 -16.00
CA THR A 390 12.98 22.67 -14.69
C THR A 390 11.97 22.05 -13.73
N LEU A 391 12.42 21.75 -12.53
CA LEU A 391 11.62 21.43 -11.36
C LEU A 391 12.25 22.11 -10.15
N GLU A 392 11.66 23.21 -9.71
CA GLU A 392 12.21 24.02 -8.62
C GLU A 392 11.10 24.61 -7.73
N SER A 393 11.44 24.89 -6.50
CA SER A 393 10.58 25.65 -5.60
C SER A 393 10.59 27.12 -6.01
N CYS A 394 9.41 27.75 -5.98
CA CYS A 394 9.29 29.19 -6.23
C CYS A 394 8.27 29.79 -5.22
N PRO A 395 8.23 31.10 -5.08
CA PRO A 395 7.22 31.76 -4.25
C PRO A 395 5.81 31.44 -4.75
N ALA A 396 4.92 31.12 -3.83
CA ALA A 396 3.49 31.03 -4.13
C ALA A 396 2.89 32.44 -4.25
N ASP A 397 1.97 32.59 -5.19
CA ASP A 397 1.09 33.75 -5.19
C ASP A 397 -0.03 33.51 -4.16
N PRO A 398 -0.39 34.51 -3.35
CA PRO A 398 -1.52 34.41 -2.41
C PRO A 398 -2.84 34.13 -3.10
N ASP A 399 -3.00 34.59 -4.35
CA ASP A 399 -4.14 34.30 -5.20
C ASP A 399 -3.68 33.66 -6.51
N PRO A 400 -3.58 32.31 -6.53
CA PRO A 400 -3.14 31.61 -7.73
C PRO A 400 -4.05 31.82 -8.95
N PHE A 401 -5.31 32.23 -8.77
CA PHE A 401 -6.24 32.52 -9.87
C PHE A 401 -5.88 33.77 -10.65
N ASP A 402 -5.69 34.85 -9.94
CA ASP A 402 -5.37 36.13 -10.56
C ASP A 402 -3.98 36.12 -11.19
N SER A 403 -3.05 35.33 -10.64
CA SER A 403 -1.69 35.17 -11.16
C SER A 403 -1.58 34.18 -12.32
N GLY A 404 -2.65 33.42 -12.61
CA GLY A 404 -2.63 32.38 -13.64
C GLY A 404 -1.86 31.11 -13.25
N GLN A 405 -1.60 30.89 -11.97
CA GLN A 405 -1.02 29.65 -11.45
C GLN A 405 -2.10 28.56 -11.32
N VAL A 406 -1.66 27.30 -11.26
CA VAL A 406 -2.52 26.18 -10.89
C VAL A 406 -2.60 26.13 -9.36
N GLY A 407 -3.80 26.26 -8.79
CA GLY A 407 -4.02 26.13 -7.35
C GLY A 407 -4.35 24.69 -6.97
N VAL A 408 -3.64 24.13 -5.99
CA VAL A 408 -3.92 22.80 -5.43
C VAL A 408 -3.70 22.85 -3.92
N ALA A 409 -4.74 22.62 -3.14
CA ALA A 409 -4.54 22.55 -1.69
C ALA A 409 -3.61 21.39 -1.32
N PRO A 410 -2.73 21.56 -0.32
CA PRO A 410 -1.67 20.59 -0.01
C PRO A 410 -2.17 19.17 0.25
N ASP A 411 -3.35 19.01 0.85
CA ASP A 411 -3.99 17.72 1.12
C ASP A 411 -4.59 17.05 -0.14
N TRP A 412 -4.71 17.79 -1.26
CA TRP A 412 -5.11 17.25 -2.57
C TRP A 412 -3.95 17.02 -3.54
N PHE A 413 -2.75 17.49 -3.19
CA PHE A 413 -1.57 17.26 -4.02
C PHE A 413 -1.25 15.78 -4.23
N PRO A 414 -1.31 14.90 -3.19
CA PRO A 414 -1.13 13.47 -3.42
C PRO A 414 -2.16 12.89 -4.41
N ALA A 415 -3.43 13.30 -4.33
CA ALA A 415 -4.47 12.85 -5.25
C ALA A 415 -4.19 13.25 -6.70
N LEU A 416 -3.71 14.48 -6.92
CA LEU A 416 -3.30 14.95 -8.23
C LEU A 416 -2.18 14.10 -8.81
N VAL A 417 -1.09 13.94 -8.06
CA VAL A 417 0.14 13.29 -8.56
C VAL A 417 -0.06 11.79 -8.76
N LEU A 418 -0.80 11.14 -7.87
CA LEU A 418 -1.10 9.70 -7.96
C LEU A 418 -2.20 9.37 -8.97
N GLY A 419 -2.82 10.39 -9.57
CA GLY A 419 -3.77 10.21 -10.66
C GLY A 419 -5.18 9.84 -10.21
N ARG A 420 -5.57 10.15 -8.96
CA ARG A 420 -6.96 10.00 -8.54
C ARG A 420 -7.84 10.90 -9.38
N TRP A 421 -8.68 10.34 -10.23
CA TRP A 421 -9.56 11.02 -11.18
C TRP A 421 -8.86 11.85 -12.26
N GLY A 422 -7.52 11.98 -12.25
CA GLY A 422 -6.77 12.90 -13.11
C GLY A 422 -6.96 14.38 -12.76
N ALA A 423 -6.19 15.26 -13.39
CA ALA A 423 -6.21 16.68 -13.05
C ALA A 423 -7.59 17.33 -13.26
N SER A 424 -8.18 17.22 -14.45
CA SER A 424 -9.52 17.75 -14.74
C SER A 424 -10.61 17.09 -13.91
N GLY A 425 -10.52 15.77 -13.69
CA GLY A 425 -11.47 15.04 -12.87
C GLY A 425 -11.43 15.45 -11.40
N LEU A 426 -10.26 15.82 -10.89
CA LEU A 426 -10.07 16.33 -9.55
C LEU A 426 -10.63 17.76 -9.42
N ALA A 427 -10.28 18.66 -10.36
CA ALA A 427 -10.77 20.03 -10.38
C ALA A 427 -12.31 20.12 -10.51
N ALA A 428 -12.93 19.15 -11.20
CA ALA A 428 -14.38 19.09 -11.33
C ALA A 428 -15.12 18.66 -10.04
N ARG A 429 -14.39 18.16 -9.04
CA ARG A 429 -14.96 17.60 -7.79
C ARG A 429 -14.52 18.35 -6.54
N VAL A 430 -13.45 19.13 -6.63
CA VAL A 430 -12.79 19.75 -5.50
C VAL A 430 -12.54 21.21 -5.80
N ASP A 431 -13.24 22.09 -5.11
CA ASP A 431 -13.14 23.54 -5.29
C ASP A 431 -11.73 24.09 -4.98
N ASP A 432 -10.98 23.40 -4.11
CA ASP A 432 -9.59 23.73 -3.74
C ASP A 432 -8.55 23.29 -4.80
N VAL A 433 -8.99 22.78 -5.95
CA VAL A 433 -8.13 22.40 -7.09
C VAL A 433 -8.58 23.15 -8.33
N GLN A 434 -7.68 23.97 -8.87
CA GLN A 434 -8.03 24.89 -9.94
C GLN A 434 -6.92 24.97 -10.98
N LEU A 435 -7.25 24.59 -12.19
CA LEU A 435 -6.28 24.41 -13.28
C LEU A 435 -6.17 25.63 -14.20
N GLY A 436 -7.20 26.49 -14.24
CA GLY A 436 -7.27 27.65 -15.12
C GLY A 436 -7.03 27.26 -16.59
N HIS A 437 -6.21 28.03 -17.28
CA HIS A 437 -5.84 27.78 -18.68
C HIS A 437 -4.81 26.64 -18.85
N HIS A 438 -4.29 26.08 -17.77
CA HIS A 438 -3.31 24.97 -17.78
C HIS A 438 -3.95 23.58 -17.85
N THR A 439 -5.26 23.47 -17.96
CA THR A 439 -5.99 22.18 -17.95
C THR A 439 -5.37 21.15 -18.88
N ALA A 440 -5.06 21.51 -20.12
CA ALA A 440 -4.54 20.57 -21.12
C ALA A 440 -3.17 19.98 -20.72
N VAL A 441 -2.24 20.81 -20.23
CA VAL A 441 -0.93 20.33 -19.79
C VAL A 441 -1.03 19.54 -18.49
N MET A 442 -1.90 19.95 -17.57
CA MET A 442 -2.12 19.23 -16.31
C MET A 442 -2.72 17.84 -16.54
N ASP A 443 -3.62 17.67 -17.51
CA ASP A 443 -4.15 16.34 -17.88
C ASP A 443 -3.10 15.45 -18.55
N VAL A 444 -2.14 16.04 -19.26
CA VAL A 444 -0.97 15.29 -19.78
C VAL A 444 -0.04 14.86 -18.65
N LEU A 445 0.29 15.78 -17.73
CA LEU A 445 1.20 15.51 -16.62
C LEU A 445 0.59 14.57 -15.58
N PHE A 446 -0.69 14.73 -15.25
CA PHE A 446 -1.38 14.03 -14.18
C PHE A 446 -2.71 13.40 -14.68
N PRO A 447 -2.64 12.43 -15.61
CA PRO A 447 -3.82 11.73 -16.11
C PRO A 447 -4.43 10.83 -15.02
N PRO A 448 -5.71 10.44 -15.18
CA PRO A 448 -6.31 9.44 -14.30
C PRO A 448 -5.53 8.12 -14.36
N ARG A 449 -5.26 7.54 -13.20
CA ARG A 449 -4.57 6.27 -13.07
C ARG A 449 -5.34 5.33 -12.16
N PRO A 450 -5.52 4.07 -12.53
CA PRO A 450 -5.94 3.05 -11.58
C PRO A 450 -4.84 2.87 -10.54
N ASN A 451 -5.20 2.32 -9.41
CA ASN A 451 -4.23 1.93 -8.41
C ASN A 451 -4.48 0.48 -7.98
N ASP A 452 -3.43 -0.17 -7.53
CA ASP A 452 -3.46 -1.51 -6.97
C ASP A 452 -2.80 -1.46 -5.58
N LEU A 453 -3.15 -0.44 -4.82
CA LEU A 453 -2.75 -0.29 -3.45
C LEU A 453 -3.76 -1.04 -2.58
N VAL A 454 -3.50 -2.29 -2.30
CA VAL A 454 -4.17 -3.03 -1.24
C VAL A 454 -3.23 -3.10 -0.07
N ALA A 455 -3.74 -2.88 1.13
CA ALA A 455 -2.96 -2.94 2.36
C ALA A 455 -2.17 -4.25 2.44
N ASP A 456 -0.86 -4.17 2.39
CA ASP A 456 0.05 -5.31 2.45
C ASP A 456 0.42 -5.62 3.92
N LEU A 457 -0.59 -5.98 4.71
CA LEU A 457 -0.43 -6.38 6.10
C LEU A 457 -0.22 -7.87 6.24
#